data_5d943d03e2b4720f3d0544b5c4c0cfaa
#
_entry.id   5d943d03e2b4720f3d0544b5c4c0cfaa
#
_cell.length_a   1.000
_cell.length_b   1.000
_cell.length_c   1.000
_cell.angle_alpha   90.00
_cell.angle_beta   90.00
_cell.angle_gamma   90.00
#
_symmetry.space_group_name_H-M   'P 1'
#
loop_
_entity.id
_entity.type
_entity.pdbx_description
1 polymer ?
#
loop_
_entity_poly.entity_id
_entity_poly.type
_entity_poly.pdbx_seq_one_letter_code
_entity_poly.pdbx_strand_id
1 'polypeptide(L)'
;MKIAATSLSRPRVLPRSGLTTRVPDFLALMKPRVMLLAVFTAFAGLVVSPVSLDPLLGSLAMVAIAVGAGAAGVLNMWYDADIDAVMPRTARRPIPRGRISYREALAFGLFLCCGAVLVLGMATNVAAAGLLAFTIFFYVVVYTLWLKRITPQNIVIGGAAGAFPPVVGWASATGDIGLEPIVLFLIIFLWTPPHFWALSLNRADEYRRAGVPMLPVVAGRAATTLQILIYSLLLVPISLLPWALGYAGALYGVVALAGGAVFLALALQLRGSQQSDRQAAQRLFLFSISYLFLLFAALLSSNIGDRSSWKASAREDARRITRSAPLATLPLPTAIAFAAAKSDEA
;
A
#
# COMPACT_ATOMS: atom_id res chain seq x y z
N MET A 1 39.76 -23.57 5.51
CA MET A 1 38.79 -23.69 6.61
C MET A 1 37.49 -24.24 5.99
N LYS A 2 37.23 -25.53 6.16
CA LYS A 2 36.07 -26.23 5.54
C LYS A 2 34.79 -25.83 6.31
N ILE A 3 33.87 -25.11 5.65
CA ILE A 3 32.53 -24.87 6.17
C ILE A 3 31.75 -26.18 6.02
N ALA A 4 31.44 -26.80 7.17
CA ALA A 4 30.60 -27.98 7.21
C ALA A 4 29.19 -27.62 6.72
N ALA A 5 28.76 -28.20 5.63
CA ALA A 5 27.39 -28.16 5.13
C ALA A 5 26.51 -28.94 6.12
N THR A 6 25.85 -28.21 7.01
CA THR A 6 24.81 -28.77 7.86
C THR A 6 23.64 -29.18 6.96
N SER A 7 23.42 -30.47 6.82
CA SER A 7 22.30 -31.05 6.09
C SER A 7 21.00 -30.58 6.73
N LEU A 8 20.34 -29.61 6.10
CA LEU A 8 18.98 -29.23 6.46
C LEU A 8 18.07 -30.42 6.17
N SER A 9 17.62 -31.10 7.23
CA SER A 9 16.63 -32.16 7.14
C SER A 9 15.40 -31.64 6.40
N ARG A 10 15.06 -32.28 5.28
CA ARG A 10 13.86 -31.98 4.49
C ARG A 10 12.65 -31.98 5.41
N PRO A 11 11.82 -30.94 5.41
CA PRO A 11 10.61 -30.91 6.23
C PRO A 11 9.73 -32.12 5.84
N ARG A 12 9.29 -32.84 6.88
CA ARG A 12 8.40 -34.01 6.77
C ARG A 12 7.11 -33.53 6.09
N VAL A 13 6.85 -34.00 4.87
CA VAL A 13 5.62 -33.75 4.15
C VAL A 13 4.48 -34.44 4.90
N LEU A 14 3.64 -33.65 5.59
CA LEU A 14 2.43 -34.17 6.23
C LEU A 14 1.44 -34.65 5.15
N PRO A 15 0.60 -35.67 5.43
CA PRO A 15 -0.35 -36.19 4.47
C PRO A 15 -1.26 -35.10 3.93
N ARG A 16 -1.51 -35.11 2.60
CA ARG A 16 -2.37 -34.16 1.90
C ARG A 16 -3.79 -34.24 2.49
N SER A 17 -4.14 -33.27 3.32
CA SER A 17 -5.53 -33.03 3.73
C SER A 17 -6.38 -32.59 2.53
N GLY A 18 -7.67 -32.90 2.51
CA GLY A 18 -8.59 -32.56 1.40
C GLY A 18 -8.62 -31.06 1.10
N LEU A 19 -9.05 -30.67 -0.10
CA LEU A 19 -9.06 -29.26 -0.58
C LEU A 19 -9.73 -28.31 0.41
N THR A 20 -10.85 -28.69 1.01
CA THR A 20 -11.64 -27.88 1.95
C THR A 20 -10.88 -27.56 3.24
N THR A 21 -10.00 -28.41 3.70
CA THR A 21 -9.17 -28.20 4.91
C THR A 21 -7.98 -27.27 4.64
N ARG A 22 -7.68 -26.95 3.38
CA ARG A 22 -6.55 -26.11 2.97
C ARG A 22 -6.92 -24.67 2.66
N VAL A 23 -8.20 -24.36 2.42
CA VAL A 23 -8.68 -22.99 2.13
C VAL A 23 -8.23 -21.96 3.18
N PRO A 24 -8.33 -22.22 4.50
CA PRO A 24 -7.85 -21.29 5.52
C PRO A 24 -6.35 -20.99 5.41
N ASP A 25 -5.54 -21.97 4.97
CA ASP A 25 -4.09 -21.78 4.81
C ASP A 25 -3.77 -20.89 3.61
N PHE A 26 -4.48 -21.02 2.49
CA PHE A 26 -4.34 -20.12 1.33
C PHE A 26 -4.80 -18.71 1.67
N LEU A 27 -5.91 -18.55 2.39
CA LEU A 27 -6.36 -17.23 2.87
C LEU A 27 -5.36 -16.62 3.86
N ALA A 28 -4.73 -17.42 4.72
CA ALA A 28 -3.69 -16.94 5.63
C ALA A 28 -2.45 -16.40 4.88
N LEU A 29 -2.12 -16.94 3.70
CA LEU A 29 -1.04 -16.40 2.86
C LEU A 29 -1.33 -14.99 2.36
N MET A 30 -2.59 -14.63 2.12
CA MET A 30 -3.00 -13.29 1.66
C MET A 30 -2.89 -12.23 2.74
N LYS A 31 -2.67 -12.59 4.02
CA LYS A 31 -2.53 -11.66 5.16
C LYS A 31 -3.71 -10.67 5.32
N PRO A 32 -4.97 -11.10 5.36
CA PRO A 32 -6.12 -10.20 5.26
C PRO A 32 -6.11 -9.08 6.30
N ARG A 33 -5.69 -9.36 7.55
CA ARG A 33 -5.61 -8.33 8.61
C ARG A 33 -4.60 -7.21 8.31
N VAL A 34 -3.50 -7.54 7.63
CA VAL A 34 -2.47 -6.54 7.26
C VAL A 34 -2.94 -5.72 6.08
N MET A 35 -3.73 -6.33 5.17
CA MET A 35 -4.23 -5.66 3.97
C MET A 35 -5.38 -4.67 4.24
N LEU A 36 -6.09 -4.79 5.38
CA LEU A 36 -7.27 -3.95 5.67
C LEU A 36 -6.98 -2.45 5.53
N LEU A 37 -5.88 -1.98 6.09
CA LEU A 37 -5.55 -0.55 6.03
C LEU A 37 -5.19 -0.11 4.60
N ALA A 38 -4.48 -0.94 3.84
CA ALA A 38 -4.14 -0.65 2.44
C ALA A 38 -5.41 -0.61 1.55
N VAL A 39 -6.33 -1.56 1.73
CA VAL A 39 -7.62 -1.57 1.03
C VAL A 39 -8.48 -0.37 1.42
N PHE A 40 -8.48 0.00 2.71
CA PHE A 40 -9.18 1.18 3.19
C PHE A 40 -8.62 2.47 2.58
N THR A 41 -7.32 2.63 2.47
CA THR A 41 -6.71 3.81 1.83
C THR A 41 -6.95 3.83 0.31
N ALA A 42 -6.99 2.67 -0.35
CA ALA A 42 -7.40 2.56 -1.75
C ALA A 42 -8.87 2.98 -1.95
N PHE A 43 -9.76 2.53 -1.06
CA PHE A 43 -11.16 2.96 -1.03
C PHE A 43 -11.27 4.47 -0.85
N ALA A 44 -10.50 5.05 0.06
CA ALA A 44 -10.49 6.50 0.23
C ALA A 44 -10.05 7.20 -1.06
N GLY A 45 -8.97 6.76 -1.71
CA GLY A 45 -8.53 7.32 -2.98
C GLY A 45 -9.58 7.25 -4.08
N LEU A 46 -10.31 6.12 -4.18
CA LEU A 46 -11.42 5.96 -5.11
C LEU A 46 -12.58 6.93 -4.83
N VAL A 47 -12.98 7.04 -3.55
CA VAL A 47 -14.16 7.84 -3.16
C VAL A 47 -13.89 9.34 -3.24
N VAL A 48 -12.69 9.80 -2.89
CA VAL A 48 -12.36 11.23 -2.92
C VAL A 48 -12.03 11.73 -4.33
N SER A 49 -11.91 10.85 -5.32
CA SER A 49 -11.67 11.24 -6.70
C SER A 49 -12.83 12.11 -7.24
N PRO A 50 -12.55 13.05 -8.18
CA PRO A 50 -13.57 13.94 -8.74
C PRO A 50 -14.60 13.23 -9.60
N VAL A 51 -14.23 12.04 -10.10
CA VAL A 51 -15.08 11.21 -10.96
C VAL A 51 -15.74 10.11 -10.13
N SER A 52 -17.06 9.99 -10.21
CA SER A 52 -17.78 8.87 -9.60
C SER A 52 -17.76 7.67 -10.54
N LEU A 53 -17.23 6.57 -10.06
CA LEU A 53 -17.33 5.28 -10.76
C LEU A 53 -18.68 4.63 -10.44
N ASP A 54 -19.21 3.86 -11.40
CA ASP A 54 -20.39 3.02 -11.14
C ASP A 54 -20.16 2.13 -9.90
N PRO A 55 -21.15 1.98 -8.99
CA PRO A 55 -20.97 1.22 -7.75
C PRO A 55 -20.54 -0.24 -7.96
N LEU A 56 -21.02 -0.90 -9.02
CA LEU A 56 -20.63 -2.27 -9.34
C LEU A 56 -19.16 -2.32 -9.80
N LEU A 57 -18.77 -1.43 -10.71
CA LEU A 57 -17.39 -1.33 -11.19
C LEU A 57 -16.44 -0.91 -10.07
N GLY A 58 -16.86 0.03 -9.20
CA GLY A 58 -16.12 0.42 -8.02
C GLY A 58 -15.92 -0.74 -7.03
N SER A 59 -16.93 -1.57 -6.82
CA SER A 59 -16.83 -2.76 -5.99
C SER A 59 -15.88 -3.80 -6.58
N LEU A 60 -15.95 -4.04 -7.88
CA LEU A 60 -15.04 -4.93 -8.60
C LEU A 60 -13.60 -4.42 -8.53
N ALA A 61 -13.38 -3.10 -8.68
CA ALA A 61 -12.07 -2.48 -8.53
C ALA A 61 -11.51 -2.71 -7.12
N MET A 62 -12.30 -2.51 -6.08
CA MET A 62 -11.88 -2.73 -4.69
C MET A 62 -11.54 -4.20 -4.40
N VAL A 63 -12.32 -5.15 -4.94
CA VAL A 63 -12.01 -6.58 -4.84
C VAL A 63 -10.71 -6.89 -5.57
N ALA A 64 -10.51 -6.38 -6.79
CA ALA A 64 -9.28 -6.58 -7.55
C ALA A 64 -8.06 -6.02 -6.83
N ILE A 65 -8.13 -4.80 -6.26
CA ILE A 65 -7.06 -4.19 -5.47
C ILE A 65 -6.76 -5.04 -4.22
N ALA A 66 -7.79 -5.50 -3.50
CA ALA A 66 -7.63 -6.35 -2.32
C ALA A 66 -6.98 -7.69 -2.66
N VAL A 67 -7.40 -8.34 -3.76
CA VAL A 67 -6.80 -9.58 -4.26
C VAL A 67 -5.35 -9.36 -4.70
N GLY A 68 -5.05 -8.27 -5.41
CA GLY A 68 -3.69 -7.91 -5.83
C GLY A 68 -2.75 -7.68 -4.65
N ALA A 69 -3.21 -6.94 -3.63
CA ALA A 69 -2.46 -6.75 -2.38
C ALA A 69 -2.23 -8.08 -1.64
N GLY A 70 -3.25 -8.94 -1.59
CA GLY A 70 -3.15 -10.29 -1.05
C GLY A 70 -2.15 -11.16 -1.82
N ALA A 71 -2.19 -11.11 -3.15
CA ALA A 71 -1.27 -11.82 -4.04
C ALA A 71 0.20 -11.42 -3.80
N ALA A 72 0.47 -10.12 -3.67
CA ALA A 72 1.78 -9.63 -3.28
C ALA A 72 2.20 -10.17 -1.91
N GLY A 73 1.26 -10.27 -0.95
CA GLY A 73 1.47 -10.91 0.36
C GLY A 73 1.84 -12.40 0.26
N VAL A 74 1.18 -13.15 -0.63
CA VAL A 74 1.47 -14.58 -0.92
C VAL A 74 2.89 -14.74 -1.46
N LEU A 75 3.26 -13.95 -2.50
CA LEU A 75 4.58 -14.00 -3.11
C LEU A 75 5.69 -13.58 -2.14
N ASN A 76 5.41 -12.60 -1.26
CA ASN A 76 6.34 -12.26 -0.19
C ASN A 76 6.54 -13.42 0.80
N MET A 77 5.46 -14.12 1.24
CA MET A 77 5.60 -15.28 2.12
C MET A 77 6.29 -16.47 1.43
N TRP A 78 6.07 -16.61 0.11
CA TRP A 78 6.74 -17.62 -0.69
C TRP A 78 8.26 -17.41 -0.67
N TYR A 79 8.71 -16.19 -0.92
CA TYR A 79 10.15 -15.88 -0.96
C TYR A 79 10.80 -15.87 0.42
N ASP A 80 10.10 -15.33 1.43
CA ASP A 80 10.61 -15.16 2.79
C ASP A 80 10.46 -16.43 3.68
N ALA A 81 10.09 -17.57 3.15
CA ALA A 81 9.78 -18.73 3.95
C ALA A 81 10.96 -19.26 4.78
N ASP A 82 12.20 -19.04 4.34
CA ASP A 82 13.43 -19.32 5.10
C ASP A 82 13.57 -18.37 6.30
N ILE A 83 13.39 -17.06 6.11
CA ILE A 83 13.36 -16.05 7.18
C ILE A 83 12.22 -16.34 8.16
N ASP A 84 11.05 -16.64 7.61
CA ASP A 84 9.83 -16.93 8.39
C ASP A 84 10.00 -18.15 9.30
N ALA A 85 10.74 -19.17 8.86
CA ALA A 85 11.02 -20.37 9.66
C ALA A 85 11.87 -20.08 10.91
N VAL A 86 12.76 -19.08 10.84
CA VAL A 86 13.66 -18.70 11.95
C VAL A 86 12.98 -17.79 12.96
N MET A 87 12.01 -16.97 12.54
CA MET A 87 11.33 -16.00 13.41
C MET A 87 10.16 -16.63 14.16
N PRO A 88 10.11 -16.60 15.52
CA PRO A 88 9.05 -17.26 16.32
C PRO A 88 7.61 -16.86 15.89
N ARG A 89 7.43 -15.60 15.52
CA ARG A 89 6.13 -15.06 15.10
C ARG A 89 5.63 -15.64 13.79
N THR A 90 6.52 -15.94 12.85
CA THR A 90 6.20 -16.34 11.47
C THR A 90 6.47 -17.82 11.18
N ALA A 91 7.18 -18.52 12.06
CA ALA A 91 7.44 -19.97 11.95
C ALA A 91 6.14 -20.82 11.90
N ARG A 92 5.02 -20.26 12.36
CA ARG A 92 3.70 -20.91 12.32
C ARG A 92 2.94 -20.70 11.00
N ARG A 93 3.49 -19.97 10.05
CA ARG A 93 2.87 -19.73 8.73
C ARG A 93 2.73 -21.03 7.91
N PRO A 94 1.80 -21.08 6.95
CA PRO A 94 1.52 -22.30 6.19
C PRO A 94 2.74 -22.90 5.46
N ILE A 95 3.59 -22.07 4.85
CA ILE A 95 4.76 -22.54 4.09
C ILE A 95 5.85 -23.09 5.01
N PRO A 96 6.35 -22.39 6.05
CA PRO A 96 7.32 -22.93 6.99
C PRO A 96 6.86 -24.23 7.68
N ARG A 97 5.55 -24.40 7.89
CA ARG A 97 4.98 -25.62 8.45
C ARG A 97 4.77 -26.75 7.43
N GLY A 98 5.08 -26.54 6.17
CA GLY A 98 4.87 -27.56 5.11
C GLY A 98 3.40 -27.85 4.77
N ARG A 99 2.43 -27.00 5.24
CA ARG A 99 1.01 -27.15 4.91
C ARG A 99 0.69 -26.75 3.48
N ILE A 100 1.42 -25.79 2.93
CA ILE A 100 1.40 -25.38 1.52
C ILE A 100 2.82 -25.47 1.00
N SER A 101 3.00 -26.12 -0.15
CA SER A 101 4.31 -26.23 -0.80
C SER A 101 4.72 -24.92 -1.47
N TYR A 102 6.03 -24.75 -1.71
CA TYR A 102 6.57 -23.59 -2.44
C TYR A 102 5.95 -23.42 -3.83
N ARG A 103 5.75 -24.55 -4.56
CA ARG A 103 5.15 -24.51 -5.90
C ARG A 103 3.69 -24.07 -5.87
N GLU A 104 2.92 -24.58 -4.92
CA GLU A 104 1.51 -24.17 -4.75
C GLU A 104 1.39 -22.70 -4.36
N ALA A 105 2.22 -22.21 -3.43
CA ALA A 105 2.23 -20.81 -3.03
C ALA A 105 2.60 -19.88 -4.20
N LEU A 106 3.63 -20.24 -4.98
CA LEU A 106 4.03 -19.46 -6.16
C LEU A 106 2.92 -19.42 -7.22
N ALA A 107 2.38 -20.59 -7.59
CA ALA A 107 1.32 -20.68 -8.58
C ALA A 107 0.07 -19.89 -8.16
N PHE A 108 -0.33 -20.03 -6.89
CA PHE A 108 -1.46 -19.28 -6.33
C PHE A 108 -1.22 -17.77 -6.35
N GLY A 109 -0.04 -17.30 -5.91
CA GLY A 109 0.32 -15.89 -5.93
C GLY A 109 0.32 -15.30 -7.34
N LEU A 110 0.92 -15.99 -8.32
CA LEU A 110 0.94 -15.55 -9.72
C LEU A 110 -0.45 -15.53 -10.34
N PHE A 111 -1.25 -16.57 -10.10
CA PHE A 111 -2.65 -16.62 -10.57
C PHE A 111 -3.47 -15.44 -10.05
N LEU A 112 -3.38 -15.14 -8.75
CA LEU A 112 -4.08 -14.00 -8.16
C LEU A 112 -3.55 -12.67 -8.69
N CYS A 113 -2.23 -12.51 -8.90
CA CYS A 113 -1.64 -11.30 -9.50
C CYS A 113 -2.23 -11.02 -10.88
N CYS A 114 -2.15 -12.01 -11.78
CA CYS A 114 -2.66 -11.87 -13.15
C CYS A 114 -4.16 -11.59 -13.14
N GLY A 115 -4.93 -12.36 -12.36
CA GLY A 115 -6.37 -12.18 -12.25
C GLY A 115 -6.75 -10.79 -11.73
N ALA A 116 -6.08 -10.31 -10.67
CA ALA A 116 -6.35 -8.99 -10.09
C ALA A 116 -6.09 -7.85 -11.09
N VAL A 117 -4.95 -7.89 -11.79
CA VAL A 117 -4.58 -6.86 -12.77
C VAL A 117 -5.56 -6.86 -13.96
N LEU A 118 -5.89 -8.05 -14.48
CA LEU A 118 -6.84 -8.19 -15.59
C LEU A 118 -8.24 -7.69 -15.20
N VAL A 119 -8.76 -8.14 -14.05
CA VAL A 119 -10.09 -7.72 -13.56
C VAL A 119 -10.13 -6.21 -13.34
N LEU A 120 -9.09 -5.61 -12.73
CA LEU A 120 -9.04 -4.17 -12.54
C LEU A 120 -9.04 -3.41 -13.87
N GLY A 121 -8.24 -3.86 -14.84
CA GLY A 121 -8.18 -3.24 -16.17
C GLY A 121 -9.50 -3.33 -16.95
N MET A 122 -10.18 -4.46 -16.84
CA MET A 122 -11.50 -4.67 -17.48
C MET A 122 -12.62 -3.88 -16.77
N ALA A 123 -12.57 -3.78 -15.45
CA ALA A 123 -13.59 -3.08 -14.67
C ALA A 123 -13.40 -1.55 -14.70
N THR A 124 -12.19 -1.06 -14.95
CA THR A 124 -11.87 0.38 -14.84
C THR A 124 -11.10 0.88 -16.06
N ASN A 125 -9.77 0.86 -16.00
CA ASN A 125 -8.89 1.37 -17.06
C ASN A 125 -7.47 0.78 -16.98
N VAL A 126 -6.70 0.98 -18.05
CA VAL A 126 -5.33 0.47 -18.20
C VAL A 126 -4.36 1.15 -17.21
N ALA A 127 -4.59 2.43 -16.87
CA ALA A 127 -3.71 3.15 -15.93
C ALA A 127 -3.79 2.54 -14.52
N ALA A 128 -4.99 2.27 -14.01
CA ALA A 128 -5.18 1.59 -12.72
C ALA A 128 -4.59 0.18 -12.72
N ALA A 129 -4.81 -0.60 -13.79
CA ALA A 129 -4.23 -1.93 -13.95
C ALA A 129 -2.69 -1.88 -13.96
N GLY A 130 -2.11 -0.95 -14.70
CA GLY A 130 -0.66 -0.72 -14.77
C GLY A 130 -0.07 -0.32 -13.41
N LEU A 131 -0.75 0.57 -12.68
CA LEU A 131 -0.35 0.96 -11.32
C LEU A 131 -0.43 -0.19 -10.32
N LEU A 132 -1.48 -1.03 -10.39
CA LEU A 132 -1.58 -2.23 -9.55
C LEU A 132 -0.46 -3.22 -9.87
N ALA A 133 -0.22 -3.48 -11.16
CA ALA A 133 0.87 -4.35 -11.60
C ALA A 133 2.24 -3.82 -11.14
N PHE A 134 2.48 -2.51 -11.29
CA PHE A 134 3.69 -1.85 -10.80
C PHE A 134 3.83 -1.95 -9.29
N THR A 135 2.75 -1.75 -8.53
CA THR A 135 2.76 -1.86 -7.06
C THR A 135 3.13 -3.27 -6.62
N ILE A 136 2.54 -4.30 -7.24
CA ILE A 136 2.86 -5.71 -6.97
C ILE A 136 4.31 -6.00 -7.33
N PHE A 137 4.77 -5.58 -8.52
CA PHE A 137 6.15 -5.73 -8.96
C PHE A 137 7.11 -5.06 -7.96
N PHE A 138 6.84 -3.83 -7.57
CA PHE A 138 7.70 -3.08 -6.65
C PHE A 138 7.78 -3.77 -5.28
N TYR A 139 6.65 -4.24 -4.75
CA TYR A 139 6.63 -4.95 -3.47
C TYR A 139 7.34 -6.30 -3.53
N VAL A 140 7.11 -7.08 -4.59
CA VAL A 140 7.67 -8.43 -4.71
C VAL A 140 9.13 -8.37 -5.14
N VAL A 141 9.43 -7.69 -6.24
CA VAL A 141 10.78 -7.71 -6.83
C VAL A 141 11.70 -6.71 -6.12
N VAL A 142 11.33 -5.43 -6.06
CA VAL A 142 12.22 -4.39 -5.52
C VAL A 142 12.36 -4.54 -4.01
N TYR A 143 11.26 -4.61 -3.26
CA TYR A 143 11.33 -4.71 -1.81
C TYR A 143 11.70 -6.12 -1.32
N THR A 144 10.90 -7.15 -1.69
CA THR A 144 11.04 -8.49 -1.07
C THR A 144 12.26 -9.24 -1.58
N LEU A 145 12.44 -9.33 -2.90
CA LEU A 145 13.53 -10.10 -3.50
C LEU A 145 14.88 -9.38 -3.37
N TRP A 146 14.88 -8.07 -3.49
CA TRP A 146 16.10 -7.29 -3.57
C TRP A 146 16.44 -6.56 -2.26
N LEU A 147 15.74 -5.46 -1.91
CA LEU A 147 16.16 -4.54 -0.84
C LEU A 147 16.11 -5.13 0.56
N LYS A 148 15.13 -5.98 0.86
CA LYS A 148 14.88 -6.49 2.22
C LYS A 148 16.08 -7.20 2.84
N ARG A 149 16.90 -7.85 2.02
CA ARG A 149 18.03 -8.67 2.47
C ARG A 149 19.38 -7.96 2.41
N ILE A 150 19.45 -6.79 1.76
CA ILE A 150 20.74 -6.15 1.47
C ILE A 150 20.92 -4.77 2.10
N THR A 151 19.84 -4.06 2.46
CA THR A 151 19.95 -2.68 2.93
C THR A 151 19.04 -2.35 4.10
N PRO A 152 19.47 -1.53 5.08
CA PRO A 152 18.62 -1.01 6.14
C PRO A 152 17.57 0.01 5.63
N GLN A 153 17.76 0.54 4.39
CA GLN A 153 16.80 1.43 3.74
C GLN A 153 15.62 0.69 3.12
N ASN A 154 15.55 -0.64 3.29
CA ASN A 154 14.46 -1.47 2.75
C ASN A 154 13.07 -0.98 3.17
N ILE A 155 12.93 -0.41 4.38
CA ILE A 155 11.65 0.13 4.87
C ILE A 155 11.30 1.45 4.19
N VAL A 156 12.27 2.32 3.95
CA VAL A 156 12.03 3.61 3.28
C VAL A 156 11.62 3.37 1.83
N ILE A 157 12.50 2.73 1.05
CA ILE A 157 12.25 2.50 -0.38
C ILE A 157 11.07 1.55 -0.56
N GLY A 158 11.06 0.42 0.16
CA GLY A 158 9.99 -0.58 0.08
C GLY A 158 8.63 -0.06 0.57
N GLY A 159 8.63 0.96 1.43
CA GLY A 159 7.43 1.64 1.91
C GLY A 159 6.59 2.26 0.79
N ALA A 160 7.21 2.61 -0.34
CA ALA A 160 6.49 3.11 -1.51
C ALA A 160 5.40 2.13 -1.99
N ALA A 161 5.65 0.82 -1.96
CA ALA A 161 4.64 -0.16 -2.33
C ALA A 161 3.36 -0.05 -1.48
N GLY A 162 3.51 0.20 -0.17
CA GLY A 162 2.38 0.40 0.75
C GLY A 162 1.69 1.75 0.58
N ALA A 163 2.30 2.70 -0.12
CA ALA A 163 1.77 4.04 -0.35
C ALA A 163 0.97 4.16 -1.67
N PHE A 164 1.08 3.22 -2.60
CA PHE A 164 0.35 3.23 -3.87
C PHE A 164 -1.16 2.95 -3.77
N PRO A 165 -1.72 2.21 -2.80
CA PRO A 165 -3.13 1.88 -2.80
C PRO A 165 -4.09 3.06 -3.04
N PRO A 166 -3.98 4.24 -2.41
CA PRO A 166 -4.88 5.35 -2.71
C PRO A 166 -4.69 5.91 -4.13
N VAL A 167 -3.48 5.81 -4.70
CA VAL A 167 -3.21 6.21 -6.10
C VAL A 167 -3.91 5.26 -7.06
N VAL A 168 -3.84 3.94 -6.81
CA VAL A 168 -4.56 2.93 -7.61
C VAL A 168 -6.06 3.15 -7.51
N GLY A 169 -6.59 3.40 -6.30
CA GLY A 169 -8.00 3.69 -6.07
C GLY A 169 -8.47 4.93 -6.85
N TRP A 170 -7.71 6.03 -6.78
CA TRP A 170 -7.98 7.25 -7.55
C TRP A 170 -7.95 7.00 -9.05
N ALA A 171 -6.87 6.39 -9.55
CA ALA A 171 -6.73 6.09 -10.97
C ALA A 171 -7.82 5.15 -11.50
N SER A 172 -8.39 4.29 -10.65
CA SER A 172 -9.53 3.43 -11.03
C SER A 172 -10.75 4.23 -11.48
N ALA A 173 -10.97 5.42 -10.89
CA ALA A 173 -12.09 6.28 -11.28
C ALA A 173 -11.73 7.27 -12.39
N THR A 174 -10.50 7.82 -12.36
CA THR A 174 -10.12 8.95 -13.22
C THR A 174 -9.35 8.52 -14.48
N GLY A 175 -8.64 7.40 -14.43
CA GLY A 175 -7.68 7.01 -15.48
C GLY A 175 -6.38 7.80 -15.46
N ASP A 176 -6.19 8.69 -14.46
CA ASP A 176 -5.06 9.62 -14.36
C ASP A 176 -4.51 9.71 -12.94
N ILE A 177 -3.34 10.36 -12.80
CA ILE A 177 -2.65 10.62 -11.53
C ILE A 177 -2.55 12.14 -11.36
N GLY A 178 -3.44 12.71 -10.55
CA GLY A 178 -3.39 14.13 -10.16
C GLY A 178 -2.45 14.40 -8.98
N LEU A 179 -2.47 15.65 -8.51
CA LEU A 179 -1.68 16.07 -7.34
C LEU A 179 -2.21 15.43 -6.05
N GLU A 180 -3.54 15.30 -5.92
CA GLU A 180 -4.22 14.78 -4.74
C GLU A 180 -3.75 13.36 -4.37
N PRO A 181 -3.81 12.36 -5.27
CA PRO A 181 -3.33 11.02 -4.94
C PRO A 181 -1.82 10.97 -4.67
N ILE A 182 -1.02 11.88 -5.25
CA ILE A 182 0.40 12.01 -4.92
C ILE A 182 0.58 12.49 -3.47
N VAL A 183 -0.23 13.43 -3.00
CA VAL A 183 -0.20 13.87 -1.60
C VAL A 183 -0.60 12.72 -0.66
N LEU A 184 -1.63 11.94 -1.00
CA LEU A 184 -2.02 10.75 -0.23
C LEU A 184 -0.91 9.68 -0.20
N PHE A 185 -0.24 9.47 -1.33
CA PHE A 185 0.96 8.63 -1.42
C PHE A 185 2.05 9.12 -0.47
N LEU A 186 2.38 10.42 -0.49
CA LEU A 186 3.43 11.01 0.35
C LEU A 186 3.13 10.86 1.85
N ILE A 187 1.88 11.02 2.26
CA ILE A 187 1.47 10.78 3.66
C ILE A 187 1.81 9.36 4.09
N ILE A 188 1.40 8.35 3.32
CA ILE A 188 1.66 6.94 3.68
C ILE A 188 3.16 6.61 3.54
N PHE A 189 3.83 7.14 2.54
CA PHE A 189 5.25 6.94 2.32
C PHE A 189 6.09 7.45 3.51
N LEU A 190 5.80 8.66 4.00
CA LEU A 190 6.49 9.25 5.16
C LEU A 190 6.04 8.62 6.49
N TRP A 191 4.82 8.12 6.57
CA TRP A 191 4.30 7.40 7.73
C TRP A 191 4.96 6.01 7.91
N THR A 192 5.33 5.36 6.80
CA THR A 192 5.84 3.99 6.81
C THR A 192 7.12 3.80 7.65
N PRO A 193 8.18 4.63 7.53
CA PRO A 193 9.40 4.45 8.30
C PRO A 193 9.19 4.57 9.82
N PRO A 194 8.56 5.62 10.37
CA PRO A 194 8.29 5.70 11.81
C PRO A 194 7.50 4.51 12.34
N HIS A 195 6.47 4.08 11.60
CA HIS A 195 5.63 2.93 11.97
C HIS A 195 6.43 1.63 12.05
N PHE A 196 7.14 1.27 10.99
CA PHE A 196 7.89 0.01 10.94
C PHE A 196 9.12 0.01 11.83
N TRP A 197 9.82 1.13 11.96
CA TRP A 197 10.98 1.19 12.85
C TRP A 197 10.58 1.14 14.32
N ALA A 198 9.45 1.74 14.72
CA ALA A 198 8.91 1.56 16.06
C ALA A 198 8.62 0.09 16.39
N LEU A 199 8.04 -0.66 15.44
CA LEU A 199 7.85 -2.11 15.57
C LEU A 199 9.18 -2.85 15.65
N SER A 200 10.14 -2.51 14.77
CA SER A 200 11.41 -3.23 14.63
C SER A 200 12.37 -3.00 15.80
N LEU A 201 12.26 -1.88 16.53
CA LEU A 201 13.02 -1.64 17.78
C LEU A 201 12.76 -2.72 18.81
N ASN A 202 11.51 -3.15 18.97
CA ASN A 202 11.14 -4.19 19.93
C ASN A 202 11.44 -5.61 19.42
N ARG A 203 11.88 -5.76 18.18
CA ARG A 203 12.12 -7.04 17.49
C ARG A 203 13.51 -7.14 16.87
N ALA A 204 14.45 -6.27 17.28
CA ALA A 204 15.78 -6.21 16.69
C ALA A 204 16.51 -7.57 16.75
N ASP A 205 16.37 -8.31 17.85
CA ASP A 205 17.00 -9.63 18.01
C ASP A 205 16.38 -10.70 17.10
N GLU A 206 15.08 -10.63 16.83
CA GLU A 206 14.45 -11.54 15.85
C GLU A 206 15.00 -11.29 14.44
N TYR A 207 15.09 -10.02 14.03
CA TYR A 207 15.63 -9.63 12.71
C TYR A 207 17.13 -9.96 12.59
N ARG A 208 17.90 -9.77 13.66
CA ARG A 208 19.34 -10.13 13.70
C ARG A 208 19.52 -11.63 13.48
N ARG A 209 18.75 -12.48 14.17
CA ARG A 209 18.79 -13.94 13.99
C ARG A 209 18.38 -14.40 12.60
N ALA A 210 17.46 -13.67 12.00
CA ALA A 210 16.98 -13.95 10.64
C ALA A 210 17.89 -13.36 9.53
N GLY A 211 19.00 -12.67 9.89
CA GLY A 211 19.91 -12.05 8.93
C GLY A 211 19.33 -10.88 8.14
N VAL A 212 18.24 -10.26 8.65
CA VAL A 212 17.60 -9.12 7.98
C VAL A 212 18.20 -7.80 8.51
N PRO A 213 18.82 -6.97 7.66
CA PRO A 213 19.53 -5.75 8.06
C PRO A 213 18.55 -4.59 8.35
N MET A 214 17.67 -4.76 9.33
CA MET A 214 16.78 -3.66 9.76
C MET A 214 17.59 -2.54 10.41
N LEU A 215 17.14 -1.29 10.30
CA LEU A 215 17.87 -0.13 10.82
C LEU A 215 18.30 -0.27 12.29
N PRO A 216 17.45 -0.73 13.25
CA PRO A 216 17.89 -0.93 14.62
C PRO A 216 18.92 -2.06 14.81
N VAL A 217 19.03 -3.00 13.86
CA VAL A 217 20.04 -4.06 13.88
C VAL A 217 21.40 -3.54 13.42
N VAL A 218 21.41 -2.68 12.40
CA VAL A 218 22.65 -2.18 11.75
C VAL A 218 23.17 -0.92 12.43
N ALA A 219 22.28 0.05 12.69
CA ALA A 219 22.65 1.38 13.19
C ALA A 219 22.29 1.61 14.68
N GLY A 220 21.63 0.64 15.31
CA GLY A 220 21.23 0.73 16.73
C GLY A 220 20.04 1.64 16.98
N ARG A 221 19.66 1.70 18.28
CA ARG A 221 18.46 2.43 18.75
C ARG A 221 18.58 3.94 18.53
N ALA A 222 19.71 4.54 18.86
CA ALA A 222 19.88 6.00 18.82
C ALA A 222 19.68 6.56 17.39
N ALA A 223 20.29 5.93 16.39
CA ALA A 223 20.10 6.31 14.99
C ALA A 223 18.66 6.05 14.52
N THR A 224 18.07 4.92 14.91
CA THR A 224 16.69 4.58 14.53
C THR A 224 15.68 5.57 15.11
N THR A 225 15.80 5.95 16.39
CA THR A 225 14.88 6.92 17.01
C THR A 225 15.05 8.33 16.44
N LEU A 226 16.27 8.71 16.03
CA LEU A 226 16.50 9.95 15.30
C LEU A 226 15.79 9.95 13.93
N GLN A 227 15.94 8.87 13.17
CA GLN A 227 15.26 8.75 11.88
C GLN A 227 13.72 8.73 12.05
N ILE A 228 13.19 8.05 13.06
CA ILE A 228 11.77 8.11 13.42
C ILE A 228 11.33 9.56 13.62
N LEU A 229 12.06 10.34 14.37
CA LEU A 229 11.74 11.75 14.62
C LEU A 229 11.79 12.58 13.36
N ILE A 230 12.83 12.43 12.52
CA ILE A 230 12.97 13.15 11.25
C ILE A 230 11.77 12.88 10.32
N TYR A 231 11.43 11.60 10.10
CA TYR A 231 10.29 11.25 9.27
C TYR A 231 8.94 11.69 9.86
N SER A 232 8.82 11.73 11.19
CA SER A 232 7.64 12.29 11.87
C SER A 232 7.52 13.80 11.67
N LEU A 233 8.64 14.53 11.70
CA LEU A 233 8.67 15.97 11.40
C LEU A 233 8.30 16.27 9.94
N LEU A 234 8.65 15.40 9.00
CA LEU A 234 8.25 15.53 7.59
C LEU A 234 6.78 15.12 7.37
N LEU A 235 6.32 14.09 8.09
CA LEU A 235 4.95 13.58 7.96
C LEU A 235 3.91 14.64 8.34
N VAL A 236 4.11 15.38 9.43
CA VAL A 236 3.10 16.29 9.95
C VAL A 236 2.72 17.39 8.96
N PRO A 237 3.66 18.18 8.38
CA PRO A 237 3.29 19.20 7.39
C PRO A 237 2.67 18.57 6.12
N ILE A 238 3.16 17.42 5.66
CA ILE A 238 2.59 16.74 4.49
C ILE A 238 1.17 16.26 4.77
N SER A 239 0.88 15.79 5.99
CA SER A 239 -0.48 15.38 6.36
C SER A 239 -1.48 16.53 6.46
N LEU A 240 -1.03 17.78 6.55
CA LEU A 240 -1.88 18.96 6.51
C LEU A 240 -2.20 19.44 5.09
N LEU A 241 -1.44 18.99 4.07
CA LEU A 241 -1.63 19.45 2.69
C LEU A 241 -3.04 19.21 2.13
N PRO A 242 -3.74 18.09 2.37
CA PRO A 242 -5.10 17.92 1.87
C PRO A 242 -6.05 19.03 2.34
N TRP A 243 -5.91 19.49 3.58
CA TRP A 243 -6.67 20.62 4.10
C TRP A 243 -6.18 21.96 3.54
N ALA A 244 -4.88 22.19 3.53
CA ALA A 244 -4.29 23.46 3.06
C ALA A 244 -4.53 23.71 1.56
N LEU A 245 -4.62 22.66 0.76
CA LEU A 245 -4.89 22.72 -0.68
C LEU A 245 -6.40 22.65 -1.01
N GLY A 246 -7.27 22.59 0.00
CA GLY A 246 -8.71 22.58 -0.19
C GLY A 246 -9.33 21.22 -0.59
N TYR A 247 -8.57 20.12 -0.52
CA TYR A 247 -9.09 18.77 -0.83
C TYR A 247 -9.87 18.14 0.32
N ALA A 248 -9.69 18.67 1.54
CA ALA A 248 -10.32 18.16 2.74
C ALA A 248 -10.84 19.28 3.63
N GLY A 249 -11.96 19.04 4.32
CA GLY A 249 -12.61 20.02 5.20
C GLY A 249 -11.88 20.23 6.53
N ALA A 250 -12.44 21.15 7.36
CA ALA A 250 -11.86 21.53 8.65
C ALA A 250 -11.68 20.36 9.62
N LEU A 251 -12.58 19.38 9.62
CA LEU A 251 -12.44 18.17 10.45
C LEU A 251 -11.15 17.41 10.16
N TYR A 252 -10.79 17.25 8.88
CA TYR A 252 -9.53 16.66 8.48
C TYR A 252 -8.34 17.46 9.02
N GLY A 253 -8.37 18.81 8.87
CA GLY A 253 -7.32 19.69 9.37
C GLY A 253 -7.10 19.55 10.88
N VAL A 254 -8.18 19.47 11.66
CA VAL A 254 -8.12 19.24 13.12
C VAL A 254 -7.50 17.89 13.44
N VAL A 255 -7.93 16.83 12.76
CA VAL A 255 -7.37 15.46 12.96
C VAL A 255 -5.90 15.41 12.58
N ALA A 256 -5.51 16.03 11.46
CA ALA A 256 -4.13 16.08 11.01
C ALA A 256 -3.23 16.83 11.99
N LEU A 257 -3.68 18.01 12.48
CA LEU A 257 -2.92 18.84 13.41
C LEU A 257 -2.81 18.19 14.80
N ALA A 258 -3.93 17.81 15.40
CA ALA A 258 -3.95 17.22 16.74
C ALA A 258 -3.26 15.85 16.75
N GLY A 259 -3.58 15.00 15.78
CA GLY A 259 -2.94 13.68 15.63
C GLY A 259 -1.45 13.79 15.32
N GLY A 260 -1.06 14.74 14.45
CA GLY A 260 0.35 15.04 14.15
C GLY A 260 1.13 15.51 15.38
N ALA A 261 0.54 16.37 16.21
CA ALA A 261 1.15 16.82 17.46
C ALA A 261 1.39 15.64 18.45
N VAL A 262 0.39 14.76 18.60
CA VAL A 262 0.53 13.55 19.42
C VAL A 262 1.61 12.61 18.82
N PHE A 263 1.65 12.46 17.50
CA PHE A 263 2.66 11.64 16.82
C PHE A 263 4.08 12.14 17.12
N LEU A 264 4.31 13.46 17.02
CA LEU A 264 5.60 14.09 17.34
C LEU A 264 5.94 13.95 18.83
N ALA A 265 4.98 14.15 19.72
CA ALA A 265 5.20 13.97 21.17
C ALA A 265 5.63 12.53 21.49
N LEU A 266 4.99 11.51 20.88
CA LEU A 266 5.38 10.12 21.04
C LEU A 266 6.75 9.80 20.43
N ALA A 267 7.09 10.42 19.29
CA ALA A 267 8.42 10.27 18.67
C ALA A 267 9.52 10.89 19.54
N LEU A 268 9.28 12.06 20.13
CA LEU A 268 10.18 12.70 21.09
C LEU A 268 10.31 11.88 22.38
N GLN A 269 9.21 11.39 22.95
CA GLN A 269 9.21 10.49 24.10
C GLN A 269 10.05 9.24 23.83
N LEU A 270 9.86 8.61 22.65
CA LEU A 270 10.63 7.44 22.23
C LEU A 270 12.13 7.74 22.16
N ARG A 271 12.50 8.90 21.61
CA ARG A 271 13.91 9.32 21.51
C ARG A 271 14.55 9.56 22.88
N GLY A 272 13.83 10.15 23.84
CA GLY A 272 14.28 10.37 25.21
C GLY A 272 14.21 9.14 26.12
N SER A 273 13.57 8.04 25.66
CA SER A 273 13.37 6.85 26.49
C SER A 273 14.61 5.97 26.57
N GLN A 274 14.76 5.23 27.68
CA GLN A 274 15.85 4.29 27.89
C GLN A 274 15.81 3.11 26.91
N GLN A 275 16.94 2.44 26.73
CA GLN A 275 17.06 1.31 25.80
C GLN A 275 16.15 0.12 26.15
N SER A 276 15.83 -0.06 27.44
CA SER A 276 14.93 -1.10 27.95
C SER A 276 13.45 -0.79 27.80
N ASP A 277 13.08 0.47 27.49
CA ASP A 277 11.68 0.89 27.38
C ASP A 277 11.07 0.42 26.05
N ARG A 278 10.42 -0.75 26.12
CA ARG A 278 9.65 -1.31 25.01
C ARG A 278 8.29 -0.63 24.81
N GLN A 279 7.75 0.01 25.86
CA GLN A 279 6.41 0.58 25.85
C GLN A 279 6.35 1.84 24.99
N ALA A 280 7.39 2.70 25.02
CA ALA A 280 7.43 3.91 24.19
C ALA A 280 7.35 3.57 22.70
N ALA A 281 8.12 2.59 22.22
CA ALA A 281 8.06 2.12 20.85
C ALA A 281 6.70 1.48 20.50
N GLN A 282 6.11 0.73 21.42
CA GLN A 282 4.79 0.13 21.21
C GLN A 282 3.67 1.18 21.16
N ARG A 283 3.71 2.21 22.00
CA ARG A 283 2.74 3.32 21.98
C ARG A 283 2.78 4.05 20.62
N LEU A 284 3.97 4.40 20.14
CA LEU A 284 4.11 5.04 18.83
C LEU A 284 3.61 4.13 17.70
N PHE A 285 3.98 2.83 17.74
CA PHE A 285 3.52 1.86 16.75
C PHE A 285 1.99 1.75 16.68
N LEU A 286 1.32 1.59 17.81
CA LEU A 286 -0.14 1.47 17.87
C LEU A 286 -0.82 2.78 17.46
N PHE A 287 -0.32 3.92 18.00
CA PHE A 287 -0.87 5.22 17.64
C PHE A 287 -0.73 5.52 16.15
N SER A 288 0.37 5.14 15.52
CA SER A 288 0.59 5.37 14.09
C SER A 288 -0.48 4.72 13.21
N ILE A 289 -0.98 3.53 13.59
CA ILE A 289 -2.08 2.86 12.88
C ILE A 289 -3.38 3.67 13.03
N SER A 290 -3.69 4.08 14.27
CA SER A 290 -4.88 4.90 14.55
C SER A 290 -4.82 6.25 13.84
N TYR A 291 -3.65 6.89 13.81
CA TYR A 291 -3.45 8.16 13.13
C TYR A 291 -3.74 8.07 11.63
N LEU A 292 -3.15 7.09 10.94
CA LEU A 292 -3.39 6.92 9.51
C LEU A 292 -4.86 6.59 9.22
N PHE A 293 -5.47 5.71 10.02
CA PHE A 293 -6.90 5.40 9.88
C PHE A 293 -7.78 6.64 10.04
N LEU A 294 -7.54 7.43 11.11
CA LEU A 294 -8.34 8.64 11.38
C LEU A 294 -8.16 9.71 10.31
N LEU A 295 -6.95 9.90 9.76
CA LEU A 295 -6.71 10.82 8.65
C LEU A 295 -7.57 10.46 7.43
N PHE A 296 -7.53 9.20 7.02
CA PHE A 296 -8.28 8.76 5.84
C PHE A 296 -9.80 8.69 6.11
N ALA A 297 -10.22 8.39 7.34
CA ALA A 297 -11.64 8.46 7.73
C ALA A 297 -12.15 9.92 7.73
N ALA A 298 -11.37 10.87 8.25
CA ALA A 298 -11.71 12.29 8.20
C ALA A 298 -11.71 12.84 6.76
N LEU A 299 -10.81 12.35 5.90
CA LEU A 299 -10.80 12.68 4.48
C LEU A 299 -12.10 12.22 3.79
N LEU A 300 -12.54 11.00 4.06
CA LEU A 300 -13.80 10.47 3.53
C LEU A 300 -15.01 11.26 4.02
N SER A 301 -15.07 11.61 5.32
CA SER A 301 -16.20 12.37 5.89
C SER A 301 -16.32 13.76 5.29
N SER A 302 -15.19 14.43 5.01
CA SER A 302 -15.16 15.74 4.37
C SER A 302 -15.75 15.70 2.96
N ASN A 303 -15.52 14.62 2.22
CA ASN A 303 -16.01 14.47 0.84
C ASN A 303 -17.48 14.07 0.76
N ILE A 304 -18.05 13.41 1.78
CA ILE A 304 -19.46 13.05 1.82
C ILE A 304 -20.33 14.28 2.05
N GLY A 305 -19.85 15.26 2.87
CA GLY A 305 -20.58 16.48 3.21
C GLY A 305 -20.54 17.56 2.11
N ASP A 306 -19.47 17.62 1.31
CA ASP A 306 -19.18 18.77 0.43
C ASP A 306 -19.16 18.41 -1.08
N ARG A 307 -19.72 17.24 -1.43
CA ARG A 307 -19.76 16.77 -2.84
C ARG A 307 -20.42 17.74 -3.82
N SER A 308 -21.24 18.69 -3.35
CA SER A 308 -21.95 19.66 -4.20
C SER A 308 -21.07 20.83 -4.59
N SER A 309 -20.32 21.42 -3.68
CA SER A 309 -19.53 22.64 -3.94
C SER A 309 -18.25 22.34 -4.73
N TRP A 310 -17.50 21.30 -4.36
CA TRP A 310 -16.26 20.94 -5.03
C TRP A 310 -16.46 20.40 -6.45
N LYS A 311 -17.49 19.54 -6.65
CA LYS A 311 -17.87 19.08 -8.01
C LYS A 311 -18.36 20.21 -8.89
N ALA A 312 -18.96 21.25 -8.33
CA ALA A 312 -19.36 22.45 -9.06
C ALA A 312 -18.12 23.27 -9.47
N SER A 313 -17.16 23.47 -8.56
CA SER A 313 -15.91 24.19 -8.84
C SER A 313 -15.06 23.46 -9.91
N ALA A 314 -14.83 22.16 -9.75
CA ALA A 314 -14.06 21.38 -10.71
C ALA A 314 -14.71 21.32 -12.11
N ARG A 315 -16.06 21.30 -12.18
CA ARG A 315 -16.80 21.41 -13.45
C ARG A 315 -16.69 22.81 -14.06
N GLU A 316 -16.62 23.84 -13.24
CA GLU A 316 -16.49 25.22 -13.70
C GLU A 316 -15.08 25.49 -14.22
N ASP A 317 -14.05 24.96 -13.57
CA ASP A 317 -12.66 25.03 -14.06
C ASP A 317 -12.46 24.23 -15.35
N ALA A 318 -13.03 23.03 -15.45
CA ALA A 318 -13.03 22.28 -16.71
C ALA A 318 -13.76 23.03 -17.83
N ARG A 319 -14.88 23.72 -17.55
CA ARG A 319 -15.59 24.57 -18.52
C ARG A 319 -14.81 25.83 -18.87
N ARG A 320 -14.06 26.43 -17.96
CA ARG A 320 -13.17 27.56 -18.23
C ARG A 320 -12.03 27.15 -19.16
N ILE A 321 -11.40 25.99 -18.93
CA ILE A 321 -10.33 25.46 -19.80
C ILE A 321 -10.85 25.18 -21.19
N THR A 322 -12.04 24.57 -21.33
CA THR A 322 -12.65 24.33 -22.66
C THR A 322 -13.13 25.59 -23.36
N ARG A 323 -13.49 26.65 -22.63
CA ARG A 323 -13.87 27.95 -23.21
C ARG A 323 -12.66 28.82 -23.58
N SER A 324 -11.52 28.64 -22.88
CA SER A 324 -10.28 29.40 -23.18
C SER A 324 -9.40 28.71 -24.22
N ALA A 325 -9.69 27.47 -24.61
CA ALA A 325 -9.04 26.84 -25.77
C ALA A 325 -9.60 27.51 -27.05
N PRO A 326 -8.76 28.18 -27.84
CA PRO A 326 -9.22 28.71 -29.13
C PRO A 326 -9.68 27.52 -30.00
N LEU A 327 -10.82 27.70 -30.67
CA LEU A 327 -11.38 26.78 -31.68
C LEU A 327 -10.45 26.69 -32.92
N ALA A 328 -9.22 26.27 -32.72
CA ALA A 328 -8.25 26.03 -33.79
C ALA A 328 -7.94 24.54 -33.83
N THR A 329 -8.62 23.86 -34.73
CA THR A 329 -8.16 22.67 -35.50
C THR A 329 -7.69 21.48 -34.65
N LEU A 330 -8.66 20.72 -34.10
CA LEU A 330 -8.45 19.29 -33.91
C LEU A 330 -8.84 18.59 -35.21
N PRO A 331 -7.95 17.85 -35.90
CA PRO A 331 -8.36 16.98 -37.01
C PRO A 331 -9.29 15.91 -36.44
N LEU A 332 -10.47 15.80 -37.03
CA LEU A 332 -11.44 14.73 -36.74
C LEU A 332 -10.73 13.38 -36.91
N PRO A 333 -10.88 12.44 -35.95
CA PRO A 333 -10.35 11.08 -36.14
C PRO A 333 -11.01 10.47 -37.39
N THR A 334 -10.20 9.98 -38.31
CA THR A 334 -10.51 9.38 -39.62
C THR A 334 -11.41 8.13 -39.57
N ALA A 335 -12.02 7.81 -38.42
CA ALA A 335 -12.89 6.66 -38.24
C ALA A 335 -14.36 6.88 -38.63
N ILE A 336 -14.81 8.13 -38.88
CA ILE A 336 -16.21 8.41 -39.25
C ILE A 336 -16.36 8.56 -40.78
N ALA A 337 -15.27 8.69 -41.54
CA ALA A 337 -15.32 8.81 -43.01
C ALA A 337 -15.61 7.50 -43.76
N PHE A 338 -15.54 6.34 -43.10
CA PHE A 338 -15.76 5.03 -43.73
C PHE A 338 -17.21 4.53 -43.72
N ALA A 339 -18.09 5.17 -42.94
CA ALA A 339 -19.50 4.77 -42.86
C ALA A 339 -20.43 5.53 -43.79
N ALA A 340 -20.00 6.69 -44.35
CA ALA A 340 -20.81 7.49 -45.27
C ALA A 340 -20.63 7.15 -46.75
N ALA A 341 -19.60 6.38 -47.10
CA ALA A 341 -19.31 6.02 -48.52
C ALA A 341 -20.01 4.74 -49.00
N LYS A 342 -20.86 4.11 -48.16
CA LYS A 342 -21.53 2.84 -48.52
C LYS A 342 -23.05 2.94 -48.67
N SER A 343 -23.64 4.15 -48.68
CA SER A 343 -25.10 4.33 -48.84
C SER A 343 -25.50 4.94 -50.19
N ASP A 344 -24.57 5.19 -51.10
CA ASP A 344 -24.88 5.75 -52.43
C ASP A 344 -24.67 4.79 -53.61
N GLU A 345 -24.53 3.47 -53.34
CA GLU A 345 -24.60 2.43 -54.39
C GLU A 345 -25.53 1.30 -53.92
N ALA A 346 -26.86 1.53 -54.01
CA ALA A 346 -27.88 0.49 -54.15
C ALA A 346 -29.20 1.14 -54.64
#